data_751abcf5b676cd821bc3de7e0ba37af6
#
_entry.id   751abcf5b676cd821bc3de7e0ba37af6
#
_cell.length_a   1.000
_cell.length_b   1.000
_cell.length_c   1.000
_cell.angle_alpha   90.00
_cell.angle_beta   90.00
_cell.angle_gamma   90.00
#
_symmetry.space_group_name_H-M   'P 1'
#
loop_
_entity.id
_entity.type
_entity.pdbx_description
1 polymer ?
#
loop_
_entity_poly.entity_id
_entity_poly.type
_entity_poly.pdbx_seq_one_letter_code
_entity_poly.pdbx_strand_id
1 'polypeptide(L)'
;MRVLVCEYVTGGGFAGQDLPEGLRHEGEIMLRTLVRDLTEADPGLGLLVSRDTRLPPAPGLPGELVPVAGDTDCWRVWAETAGRADAVWPIAPETGGALLRLSQLAAGAGKLLLGSQPDAVRLCGSKLATAAWLARRGVPVVPTRRLGADPPGAGDGWVVKPDDGAGAEDTILVEGRAALSALDPPRGGDWIVQPYLVGDAASLSLLCRGGEAALLACNSQHVALDASPAPQPLCPAMAEGDVRRFRYEGWTVGGTEARRERYEALAAAVARAVPGLWGCVGVDLIETAAGPVVLEVNPRLTTTYAGLRDAIGLNPAALVLTLAAGGPLPTVGGVRPRRLLLRPDPLQPAHVGP
;
A
#
# COMPACT_ATOMS: atom_id res chain seq x y z
N MET A 1 25.19 -10.56 3.26
CA MET A 1 23.81 -10.92 2.83
C MET A 1 23.52 -10.24 1.50
N ARG A 2 22.87 -10.94 0.56
CA ARG A 2 22.36 -10.37 -0.69
C ARG A 2 20.84 -10.23 -0.62
N VAL A 3 20.31 -9.04 -0.95
CA VAL A 3 18.86 -8.77 -0.94
C VAL A 3 18.41 -8.46 -2.36
N LEU A 4 17.41 -9.20 -2.84
CA LEU A 4 16.66 -8.81 -4.03
C LEU A 4 15.57 -7.83 -3.61
N VAL A 5 15.65 -6.58 -4.10
CA VAL A 5 14.57 -5.61 -4.03
C VAL A 5 13.78 -5.72 -5.33
N CYS A 6 12.52 -6.15 -5.20
CA CYS A 6 11.62 -6.35 -6.33
C CYS A 6 10.44 -5.38 -6.19
N GLU A 7 10.56 -4.20 -6.81
CA GLU A 7 9.44 -3.28 -6.96
C GLU A 7 8.72 -3.65 -8.27
N TYR A 8 7.43 -3.96 -8.18
CA TYR A 8 6.66 -4.57 -9.26
C TYR A 8 6.57 -3.69 -10.50
N VAL A 9 6.27 -2.41 -10.32
CA VAL A 9 5.98 -1.50 -11.44
C VAL A 9 7.27 -1.18 -12.21
N THR A 10 8.30 -0.71 -11.50
CA THR A 10 9.59 -0.32 -12.09
C THR A 10 10.50 -1.50 -12.36
N GLY A 11 10.19 -2.66 -11.81
CA GLY A 11 10.93 -3.91 -11.95
C GLY A 11 10.48 -4.81 -13.10
N GLY A 12 9.49 -4.37 -13.91
CA GLY A 12 9.05 -5.09 -15.10
C GLY A 12 7.75 -5.86 -14.96
N GLY A 13 6.95 -5.65 -13.91
CA GLY A 13 5.65 -6.30 -13.71
C GLY A 13 4.60 -5.97 -14.76
N PHE A 14 4.81 -4.87 -15.51
CA PHE A 14 4.03 -4.47 -16.69
C PHE A 14 4.70 -4.85 -18.01
N ALA A 15 5.54 -5.88 -18.03
CA ALA A 15 6.10 -6.39 -19.28
C ALA A 15 4.96 -6.78 -20.25
N GLY A 16 5.04 -6.33 -21.51
CA GLY A 16 4.00 -6.53 -22.52
C GLY A 16 2.77 -5.63 -22.42
N GLN A 17 2.74 -4.70 -21.45
CA GLN A 17 1.65 -3.74 -21.24
C GLN A 17 2.20 -2.31 -21.14
N ASP A 18 1.34 -1.32 -21.32
CA ASP A 18 1.70 0.07 -21.04
C ASP A 18 2.02 0.27 -19.56
N LEU A 19 3.03 1.09 -19.30
CA LEU A 19 3.46 1.39 -17.92
C LEU A 19 2.71 2.63 -17.42
N PRO A 20 1.76 2.50 -16.47
CA PRO A 20 1.00 3.62 -15.96
C PRO A 20 1.92 4.64 -15.26
N GLU A 21 1.87 5.91 -15.68
CA GLU A 21 2.82 6.94 -15.23
C GLU A 21 2.70 7.22 -13.73
N GLY A 22 1.49 7.29 -13.18
CA GLY A 22 1.26 7.49 -11.75
C GLY A 22 1.88 6.39 -10.90
N LEU A 23 1.58 5.12 -11.23
CA LEU A 23 2.13 3.96 -10.53
C LEU A 23 3.66 3.88 -10.67
N ARG A 24 4.19 4.22 -11.85
CA ARG A 24 5.63 4.28 -12.09
C ARG A 24 6.31 5.29 -11.16
N HIS A 25 5.73 6.47 -11.00
CA HIS A 25 6.27 7.51 -10.13
C HIS A 25 6.29 7.07 -8.66
N GLU A 26 5.20 6.51 -8.17
CA GLU A 26 5.11 5.97 -6.81
C GLU A 26 6.10 4.83 -6.57
N GLY A 27 6.19 3.88 -7.51
CA GLY A 27 7.13 2.77 -7.44
C GLY A 27 8.58 3.24 -7.40
N GLU A 28 8.92 4.23 -8.24
CA GLU A 28 10.28 4.80 -8.29
C GLU A 28 10.66 5.48 -6.97
N ILE A 29 9.74 6.23 -6.34
CA ILE A 29 9.98 6.87 -5.05
C ILE A 29 10.22 5.81 -3.96
N MET A 30 9.37 4.80 -3.89
CA MET A 30 9.52 3.71 -2.91
C MET A 30 10.82 2.95 -3.11
N LEU A 31 11.13 2.56 -4.36
CA LEU A 31 12.35 1.83 -4.70
C LEU A 31 13.61 2.60 -4.32
N ARG A 32 13.74 3.85 -4.77
CA ARG A 32 14.93 4.68 -4.50
C ARG A 32 15.13 4.92 -3.03
N THR A 33 14.05 5.18 -2.30
CA THR A 33 14.12 5.41 -0.85
C THR A 33 14.56 4.15 -0.12
N LEU A 34 13.97 2.98 -0.45
CA LEU A 34 14.35 1.72 0.17
C LEU A 34 15.79 1.33 -0.13
N VAL A 35 16.23 1.43 -1.40
CA VAL A 35 17.59 1.06 -1.79
C VAL A 35 18.63 1.96 -1.11
N ARG A 36 18.39 3.27 -1.02
CA ARG A 36 19.22 4.21 -0.26
C ARG A 36 19.29 3.79 1.22
N ASP A 37 18.15 3.56 1.84
CA ASP A 37 18.08 3.23 3.26
C ASP A 37 18.76 1.89 3.58
N LEU A 38 18.66 0.89 2.69
CA LEU A 38 19.37 -0.39 2.81
C LEU A 38 20.88 -0.21 2.72
N THR A 39 21.36 0.59 1.73
CA THR A 39 22.80 0.86 1.54
C THR A 39 23.41 1.57 2.74
N GLU A 40 22.65 2.51 3.34
CA GLU A 40 23.13 3.25 4.51
C GLU A 40 22.98 2.43 5.82
N ALA A 41 22.02 1.51 5.88
CA ALA A 41 21.86 0.61 7.04
C ALA A 41 22.99 -0.41 7.15
N ASP A 42 23.43 -0.96 6.03
CA ASP A 42 24.53 -1.92 5.93
C ASP A 42 25.28 -1.72 4.60
N PRO A 43 26.40 -0.98 4.58
CA PRO A 43 27.22 -0.77 3.37
C PRO A 43 27.80 -2.06 2.78
N GLY A 44 27.85 -3.17 3.55
CA GLY A 44 28.30 -4.49 3.10
C GLY A 44 27.20 -5.33 2.44
N LEU A 45 25.97 -4.81 2.38
CA LEU A 45 24.83 -5.51 1.79
C LEU A 45 24.94 -5.56 0.27
N GLY A 46 24.88 -6.74 -0.31
CA GLY A 46 24.72 -6.91 -1.76
C GLY A 46 23.28 -6.63 -2.16
N LEU A 47 23.05 -5.69 -3.08
CA LEU A 47 21.71 -5.41 -3.57
C LEU A 47 21.55 -5.90 -5.01
N LEU A 48 20.46 -6.62 -5.27
CA LEU A 48 19.97 -6.97 -6.61
C LEU A 48 18.67 -6.20 -6.79
N VAL A 49 18.56 -5.37 -7.83
CA VAL A 49 17.40 -4.49 -8.04
C VAL A 49 16.82 -4.78 -9.41
N SER A 50 15.60 -5.33 -9.47
CA SER A 50 14.93 -5.53 -10.76
C SER A 50 14.60 -4.18 -11.41
N ARG A 51 14.81 -4.09 -12.73
CA ARG A 51 14.60 -2.84 -13.46
C ARG A 51 14.02 -3.09 -14.86
N ASP A 52 12.89 -2.49 -15.15
CA ASP A 52 12.30 -2.47 -16.49
C ASP A 52 13.21 -1.68 -17.45
N THR A 53 13.60 -2.30 -18.55
CA THR A 53 14.52 -1.68 -19.53
C THR A 53 13.90 -0.53 -20.32
N ARG A 54 12.58 -0.37 -20.28
CA ARG A 54 11.88 0.78 -20.88
C ARG A 54 12.04 2.07 -20.08
N LEU A 55 12.41 1.94 -18.81
CA LEU A 55 12.63 3.10 -17.94
C LEU A 55 13.97 3.78 -18.25
N PRO A 56 14.05 5.10 -18.05
CA PRO A 56 15.31 5.81 -18.17
C PRO A 56 16.40 5.18 -17.29
N PRO A 57 17.68 5.32 -17.68
CA PRO A 57 18.79 4.94 -16.81
C PRO A 57 18.61 5.53 -15.40
N ALA A 58 18.95 4.75 -14.39
CA ALA A 58 18.86 5.16 -12.99
C ALA A 58 20.26 5.42 -12.40
N PRO A 59 20.95 6.51 -12.82
CA PRO A 59 22.27 6.82 -12.32
C PRO A 59 22.22 7.02 -10.81
N GLY A 60 23.20 6.45 -10.12
CA GLY A 60 23.30 6.56 -8.66
C GLY A 60 22.35 5.66 -7.88
N LEU A 61 21.57 4.78 -8.51
CA LEU A 61 20.84 3.74 -7.79
C LEU A 61 21.84 2.65 -7.37
N PRO A 62 22.06 2.42 -6.06
CA PRO A 62 22.99 1.41 -5.59
C PRO A 62 22.56 0.00 -5.95
N GLY A 63 23.55 -0.90 -6.09
CA GLY A 63 23.31 -2.33 -6.33
C GLY A 63 23.47 -2.76 -7.79
N GLU A 64 23.35 -4.05 -8.02
CA GLU A 64 23.36 -4.67 -9.35
C GLU A 64 21.93 -4.54 -9.94
N LEU A 65 21.80 -3.80 -11.04
CA LEU A 65 20.54 -3.73 -11.77
C LEU A 65 20.31 -5.04 -12.55
N VAL A 66 19.17 -5.68 -12.32
CA VAL A 66 18.72 -6.87 -13.05
C VAL A 66 17.71 -6.43 -14.10
N PRO A 67 18.09 -6.40 -15.39
CA PRO A 67 17.22 -5.90 -16.44
C PRO A 67 16.05 -6.86 -16.71
N VAL A 68 14.86 -6.31 -16.86
CA VAL A 68 13.64 -7.00 -17.32
C VAL A 68 13.20 -6.30 -18.60
N ALA A 69 13.32 -6.99 -19.74
CA ALA A 69 12.89 -6.44 -21.03
C ALA A 69 11.35 -6.48 -21.16
N GLY A 70 10.81 -5.56 -21.96
CA GLY A 70 9.37 -5.40 -22.10
C GLY A 70 8.61 -6.62 -22.67
N ASP A 71 9.32 -7.55 -23.30
CA ASP A 71 8.80 -8.82 -23.87
C ASP A 71 9.15 -10.06 -23.02
N THR A 72 9.83 -9.86 -21.89
CA THR A 72 10.35 -10.94 -21.04
C THR A 72 9.33 -11.32 -19.97
N ASP A 73 9.21 -12.62 -19.67
CA ASP A 73 8.52 -13.07 -18.47
C ASP A 73 9.27 -12.61 -17.20
N CYS A 74 8.78 -11.53 -16.62
CA CYS A 74 9.36 -10.95 -15.40
C CYS A 74 9.41 -11.97 -14.23
N TRP A 75 8.42 -12.84 -14.13
CA TRP A 75 8.36 -13.84 -13.05
C TRP A 75 9.50 -14.84 -13.11
N ARG A 76 9.90 -15.25 -14.34
CA ARG A 76 11.08 -16.08 -14.53
C ARG A 76 12.35 -15.36 -14.13
N VAL A 77 12.53 -14.10 -14.55
CA VAL A 77 13.71 -13.31 -14.19
C VAL A 77 13.81 -13.13 -12.67
N TRP A 78 12.68 -12.83 -12.02
CA TRP A 78 12.65 -12.66 -10.56
C TRP A 78 12.93 -13.96 -9.82
N ALA A 79 12.43 -15.11 -10.30
CA ALA A 79 12.70 -16.40 -9.71
C ALA A 79 14.21 -16.78 -9.83
N GLU A 80 14.79 -16.59 -11.00
CA GLU A 80 16.23 -16.82 -11.24
C GLU A 80 17.07 -15.88 -10.35
N THR A 81 16.68 -14.63 -10.22
CA THR A 81 17.38 -13.62 -9.41
C THR A 81 17.24 -13.94 -7.91
N ALA A 82 16.05 -14.35 -7.46
CA ALA A 82 15.85 -14.79 -6.09
C ALA A 82 16.75 -15.97 -5.73
N GLY A 83 17.02 -16.88 -6.68
CA GLY A 83 18.00 -17.97 -6.51
C GLY A 83 19.40 -17.45 -6.10
N ARG A 84 19.79 -16.26 -6.56
CA ARG A 84 21.09 -15.60 -6.29
C ARG A 84 21.11 -14.76 -5.01
N ALA A 85 19.95 -14.53 -4.39
CA ALA A 85 19.79 -13.72 -3.18
C ALA A 85 19.69 -14.59 -1.92
N ASP A 86 19.93 -14.01 -0.76
CA ASP A 86 19.67 -14.59 0.56
C ASP A 86 18.28 -14.18 1.07
N ALA A 87 17.83 -12.97 0.68
CA ALA A 87 16.55 -12.40 1.07
C ALA A 87 15.85 -11.72 -0.13
N VAL A 88 14.54 -11.62 -0.06
CA VAL A 88 13.71 -10.89 -1.05
C VAL A 88 12.85 -9.86 -0.32
N TRP A 89 12.90 -8.62 -0.79
CA TRP A 89 12.02 -7.55 -0.35
C TRP A 89 11.06 -7.16 -1.47
N PRO A 90 9.82 -7.66 -1.45
CA PRO A 90 8.83 -7.34 -2.45
C PRO A 90 8.16 -5.98 -2.16
N ILE A 91 7.99 -5.17 -3.20
CA ILE A 91 7.15 -3.98 -3.23
C ILE A 91 6.19 -4.17 -4.41
N ALA A 92 4.94 -4.48 -4.15
CA ALA A 92 3.96 -4.73 -5.20
C ALA A 92 2.56 -4.37 -4.71
N PRO A 93 1.64 -4.02 -5.62
CA PRO A 93 0.24 -3.90 -5.25
C PRO A 93 -0.37 -5.27 -4.93
N GLU A 94 -1.48 -5.26 -4.22
CA GLU A 94 -2.29 -6.43 -3.95
C GLU A 94 -3.06 -6.87 -5.21
N THR A 95 -3.32 -5.92 -6.10
CA THR A 95 -4.08 -6.07 -7.35
C THR A 95 -3.55 -7.22 -8.19
N GLY A 96 -4.47 -8.06 -8.66
CA GLY A 96 -4.14 -9.25 -9.45
C GLY A 96 -3.27 -10.27 -8.73
N GLY A 97 -3.14 -10.17 -7.40
CA GLY A 97 -2.33 -11.08 -6.59
C GLY A 97 -0.83 -10.91 -6.77
N ALA A 98 -0.35 -9.78 -7.28
CA ALA A 98 1.08 -9.54 -7.58
C ALA A 98 1.95 -9.69 -6.32
N LEU A 99 1.59 -9.02 -5.21
CA LEU A 99 2.32 -9.13 -3.95
C LEU A 99 2.30 -10.57 -3.41
N LEU A 100 1.15 -11.25 -3.49
CA LEU A 100 1.03 -12.63 -3.06
C LEU A 100 2.00 -13.55 -3.82
N ARG A 101 2.01 -13.43 -5.15
CA ARG A 101 2.88 -14.24 -6.00
C ARG A 101 4.36 -13.98 -5.73
N LEU A 102 4.78 -12.72 -5.51
CA LEU A 102 6.16 -12.40 -5.12
C LEU A 102 6.53 -12.97 -3.74
N SER A 103 5.61 -12.87 -2.77
CA SER A 103 5.83 -13.45 -1.44
C SER A 103 5.94 -14.97 -1.49
N GLN A 104 5.11 -15.63 -2.30
CA GLN A 104 5.18 -17.08 -2.53
C GLN A 104 6.46 -17.49 -3.25
N LEU A 105 6.94 -16.68 -4.22
CA LEU A 105 8.19 -16.90 -4.92
C LEU A 105 9.38 -16.92 -3.93
N ALA A 106 9.45 -15.93 -3.04
CA ALA A 106 10.49 -15.85 -2.02
C ALA A 106 10.46 -17.08 -1.07
N ALA A 107 9.26 -17.39 -0.54
CA ALA A 107 9.06 -18.53 0.36
C ALA A 107 9.36 -19.85 -0.32
N GLY A 108 8.89 -20.05 -1.55
CA GLY A 108 9.13 -21.28 -2.35
C GLY A 108 10.59 -21.48 -2.73
N ALA A 109 11.35 -20.40 -2.87
CA ALA A 109 12.80 -20.45 -3.09
C ALA A 109 13.61 -20.66 -1.79
N GLY A 110 12.95 -20.78 -0.64
CA GLY A 110 13.60 -20.91 0.68
C GLY A 110 14.39 -19.67 1.09
N LYS A 111 14.00 -18.48 0.58
CA LYS A 111 14.68 -17.22 0.88
C LYS A 111 14.00 -16.48 2.02
N LEU A 112 14.77 -15.70 2.75
CA LEU A 112 14.21 -14.82 3.78
C LEU A 112 13.29 -13.80 3.11
N LEU A 113 12.00 -13.85 3.45
CA LEU A 113 11.03 -12.86 2.99
C LEU A 113 11.07 -11.63 3.91
N LEU A 114 11.52 -10.48 3.40
CA LEU A 114 11.48 -9.19 4.09
C LEU A 114 10.12 -8.52 3.85
N GLY A 115 9.05 -9.19 4.29
CA GLY A 115 7.66 -8.79 4.11
C GLY A 115 6.70 -9.74 4.81
N SER A 116 5.42 -9.44 4.73
CA SER A 116 4.37 -10.26 5.36
C SER A 116 4.26 -11.66 4.76
N GLN A 117 3.85 -12.62 5.58
CA GLN A 117 3.68 -14.01 5.17
C GLN A 117 2.59 -14.14 4.08
N PRO A 118 2.73 -15.10 3.13
CA PRO A 118 1.78 -15.24 2.02
C PRO A 118 0.31 -15.35 2.44
N ASP A 119 0.00 -15.98 3.57
CA ASP A 119 -1.39 -16.08 4.06
C ASP A 119 -1.94 -14.75 4.55
N ALA A 120 -1.12 -13.92 5.20
CA ALA A 120 -1.50 -12.56 5.57
C ALA A 120 -1.67 -11.68 4.32
N VAL A 121 -0.77 -11.81 3.34
CA VAL A 121 -0.88 -11.10 2.05
C VAL A 121 -2.17 -11.51 1.32
N ARG A 122 -2.49 -12.81 1.27
CA ARG A 122 -3.73 -13.30 0.65
C ARG A 122 -4.98 -12.74 1.34
N LEU A 123 -4.98 -12.72 2.68
CA LEU A 123 -6.10 -12.17 3.45
C LEU A 123 -6.26 -10.66 3.17
N CYS A 124 -5.18 -9.90 3.32
CA CYS A 124 -5.19 -8.44 3.16
C CYS A 124 -5.40 -7.99 1.71
N GLY A 125 -5.13 -8.86 0.73
CA GLY A 125 -5.37 -8.60 -0.69
C GLY A 125 -6.85 -8.51 -1.07
N SER A 126 -7.78 -8.89 -0.18
CA SER A 126 -9.21 -8.68 -0.34
C SER A 126 -9.74 -7.79 0.79
N LYS A 127 -10.26 -6.61 0.45
CA LYS A 127 -10.86 -5.68 1.41
C LYS A 127 -12.09 -6.29 2.09
N LEU A 128 -12.88 -7.05 1.33
CA LEU A 128 -14.05 -7.77 1.85
C LEU A 128 -13.64 -8.82 2.89
N ALA A 129 -12.66 -9.66 2.55
CA ALA A 129 -12.17 -10.70 3.45
C ALA A 129 -11.51 -10.09 4.69
N THR A 130 -10.69 -9.06 4.53
CA THR A 130 -10.02 -8.33 5.60
C THR A 130 -11.04 -7.71 6.56
N ALA A 131 -12.03 -6.98 6.05
CA ALA A 131 -13.07 -6.37 6.87
C ALA A 131 -13.84 -7.43 7.67
N ALA A 132 -14.27 -8.52 7.02
CA ALA A 132 -14.96 -9.61 7.68
C ALA A 132 -14.10 -10.31 8.75
N TRP A 133 -12.80 -10.49 8.49
CA TRP A 133 -11.84 -11.11 9.40
C TRP A 133 -11.60 -10.25 10.65
N LEU A 134 -11.34 -8.96 10.47
CA LEU A 134 -11.08 -8.00 11.53
C LEU A 134 -12.32 -7.77 12.39
N ALA A 135 -13.51 -7.60 11.78
CA ALA A 135 -14.76 -7.43 12.49
C ALA A 135 -15.07 -8.59 13.47
N ARG A 136 -14.86 -9.85 13.03
CA ARG A 136 -15.02 -11.03 13.90
C ARG A 136 -14.06 -11.06 15.08
N ARG A 137 -13.01 -10.27 15.06
CA ARG A 137 -11.99 -10.13 16.12
C ARG A 137 -12.15 -8.85 16.94
N GLY A 138 -13.26 -8.14 16.73
CA GLY A 138 -13.57 -6.90 17.47
C GLY A 138 -12.75 -5.68 17.05
N VAL A 139 -12.04 -5.74 15.91
CA VAL A 139 -11.36 -4.57 15.37
C VAL A 139 -12.38 -3.68 14.65
N PRO A 140 -12.46 -2.37 14.95
CA PRO A 140 -13.34 -1.45 14.25
C PRO A 140 -12.95 -1.37 12.76
N VAL A 141 -13.89 -1.72 11.87
CA VAL A 141 -13.69 -1.72 10.42
C VAL A 141 -14.89 -1.08 9.72
N VAL A 142 -14.66 -0.53 8.54
CA VAL A 142 -15.74 -0.06 7.68
C VAL A 142 -16.56 -1.26 7.20
N PRO A 143 -17.90 -1.29 7.44
CA PRO A 143 -18.76 -2.36 6.95
C PRO A 143 -18.63 -2.53 5.44
N THR A 144 -18.31 -3.72 4.98
CA THR A 144 -18.00 -4.01 3.57
C THR A 144 -18.90 -5.13 3.06
N ARG A 145 -19.44 -4.97 1.85
CA ARG A 145 -20.23 -5.97 1.13
C ARG A 145 -19.77 -6.07 -0.32
N ARG A 146 -20.12 -7.17 -0.99
CA ARG A 146 -20.01 -7.23 -2.46
C ARG A 146 -20.98 -6.25 -3.09
N LEU A 147 -20.57 -5.62 -4.18
CA LEU A 147 -21.50 -4.84 -5.01
C LEU A 147 -22.61 -5.76 -5.54
N GLY A 148 -23.84 -5.27 -5.54
CA GLY A 148 -25.04 -6.07 -5.85
C GLY A 148 -25.68 -6.76 -4.63
N ALA A 149 -25.02 -6.84 -3.48
CA ALA A 149 -25.65 -7.19 -2.22
C ALA A 149 -26.34 -5.98 -1.59
N ASP A 150 -27.20 -6.19 -0.58
CA ASP A 150 -27.80 -5.07 0.17
C ASP A 150 -26.69 -4.21 0.79
N PRO A 151 -26.63 -2.91 0.43
CA PRO A 151 -25.53 -2.07 0.84
C PRO A 151 -25.53 -1.83 2.35
N PRO A 152 -24.35 -1.76 2.98
CA PRO A 152 -24.25 -1.55 4.42
C PRO A 152 -24.52 -0.09 4.81
N GLY A 153 -25.04 0.11 6.02
CA GLY A 153 -25.30 1.43 6.60
C GLY A 153 -26.65 2.00 6.22
N ALA A 154 -27.06 3.05 6.94
CA ALA A 154 -28.36 3.73 6.78
C ALA A 154 -28.24 5.07 6.02
N GLY A 155 -27.05 5.45 5.55
CA GLY A 155 -26.81 6.69 4.81
C GLY A 155 -27.21 6.59 3.34
N ASP A 156 -27.16 7.72 2.64
CA ASP A 156 -27.48 7.84 1.22
C ASP A 156 -26.24 7.92 0.33
N GLY A 157 -25.03 7.69 0.88
CA GLY A 157 -23.76 7.70 0.15
C GLY A 157 -22.97 6.43 0.37
N TRP A 158 -22.44 5.86 -0.72
CA TRP A 158 -21.62 4.66 -0.69
C TRP A 158 -20.34 4.83 -1.52
N VAL A 159 -19.26 4.27 -0.99
CA VAL A 159 -18.00 4.13 -1.73
C VAL A 159 -18.00 2.78 -2.42
N VAL A 160 -17.80 2.80 -3.73
CA VAL A 160 -17.69 1.60 -4.58
C VAL A 160 -16.28 1.56 -5.15
N LYS A 161 -15.62 0.41 -5.04
CA LYS A 161 -14.23 0.22 -5.48
C LYS A 161 -13.93 -1.26 -5.74
N PRO A 162 -12.84 -1.58 -6.47
CA PRO A 162 -12.34 -2.95 -6.59
C PRO A 162 -11.95 -3.52 -5.23
N ASP A 163 -12.19 -4.82 -5.03
CA ASP A 163 -11.86 -5.53 -3.78
C ASP A 163 -10.35 -5.59 -3.53
N ASP A 164 -9.54 -5.73 -4.60
CA ASP A 164 -8.07 -5.82 -4.56
C ASP A 164 -7.35 -4.55 -5.06
N GLY A 165 -8.09 -3.45 -5.33
CA GLY A 165 -7.53 -2.21 -5.84
C GLY A 165 -6.55 -1.52 -4.86
N ALA A 166 -5.59 -0.79 -5.38
CA ALA A 166 -4.63 0.03 -4.65
C ALA A 166 -4.68 1.50 -5.13
N GLY A 167 -4.22 2.46 -4.31
CA GLY A 167 -4.01 3.85 -4.73
C GLY A 167 -5.28 4.66 -5.02
N ALA A 168 -6.45 4.26 -4.52
CA ALA A 168 -7.75 4.86 -4.82
C ALA A 168 -8.16 4.78 -6.31
N GLU A 169 -7.47 3.98 -7.13
CA GLU A 169 -7.89 3.72 -8.51
C GLU A 169 -9.31 3.14 -8.53
N ASP A 170 -10.12 3.60 -9.49
CA ASP A 170 -11.51 3.18 -9.67
C ASP A 170 -12.39 3.30 -8.41
N THR A 171 -12.03 4.18 -7.46
CA THR A 171 -12.81 4.44 -6.26
C THR A 171 -13.77 5.60 -6.52
N ILE A 172 -15.07 5.33 -6.36
CA ILE A 172 -16.13 6.31 -6.58
C ILE A 172 -17.04 6.44 -5.35
N LEU A 173 -17.56 7.64 -5.14
CA LEU A 173 -18.68 7.92 -4.25
C LEU A 173 -19.96 7.95 -5.08
N VAL A 174 -20.96 7.21 -4.64
CA VAL A 174 -22.28 7.11 -5.28
C VAL A 174 -23.32 7.59 -4.28
N GLU A 175 -24.16 8.53 -4.68
CA GLU A 175 -25.25 9.07 -3.85
C GLU A 175 -26.60 8.52 -4.32
N GLY A 176 -27.38 7.99 -3.39
CA GLY A 176 -28.69 7.41 -3.65
C GLY A 176 -28.68 5.92 -4.05
N ARG A 177 -29.65 5.16 -3.52
CA ARG A 177 -29.81 3.72 -3.81
C ARG A 177 -30.09 3.41 -5.28
N ALA A 178 -30.82 4.31 -5.97
CA ALA A 178 -31.14 4.15 -7.37
C ALA A 178 -29.85 4.18 -8.22
N ALA A 179 -28.99 5.17 -7.97
CA ALA A 179 -27.70 5.30 -8.62
C ALA A 179 -26.81 4.08 -8.34
N LEU A 180 -26.73 3.64 -7.09
CA LEU A 180 -25.95 2.44 -6.72
C LEU A 180 -26.44 1.18 -7.44
N SER A 181 -27.76 1.02 -7.61
CA SER A 181 -28.35 -0.14 -8.31
C SER A 181 -28.16 -0.09 -9.82
N ALA A 182 -27.90 1.09 -10.38
CA ALA A 182 -27.66 1.31 -11.82
C ALA A 182 -26.19 1.10 -12.23
N LEU A 183 -25.28 0.86 -11.26
CA LEU A 183 -23.87 0.59 -11.57
C LEU A 183 -23.72 -0.74 -12.35
N ASP A 184 -22.95 -0.67 -13.41
CA ASP A 184 -22.52 -1.85 -14.19
C ASP A 184 -20.97 -1.90 -14.17
N PRO A 185 -20.37 -2.50 -13.12
CA PRO A 185 -18.93 -2.54 -13.01
C PRO A 185 -18.30 -3.40 -14.11
N PRO A 186 -17.07 -3.11 -14.54
CA PRO A 186 -16.37 -3.88 -15.54
C PRO A 186 -16.36 -5.38 -15.21
N ARG A 187 -16.58 -6.22 -16.22
CA ARG A 187 -16.50 -7.67 -16.06
C ARG A 187 -15.07 -8.09 -15.77
N GLY A 188 -14.88 -8.98 -14.79
CA GLY A 188 -13.59 -9.61 -14.52
C GLY A 188 -12.95 -9.23 -13.18
N GLY A 189 -13.60 -8.42 -12.33
CA GLY A 189 -13.14 -8.12 -10.97
C GLY A 189 -14.24 -8.21 -9.93
N ASP A 190 -13.86 -8.49 -8.68
CA ASP A 190 -14.76 -8.38 -7.54
C ASP A 190 -14.83 -6.90 -7.12
N TRP A 191 -16.04 -6.37 -7.02
CA TRP A 191 -16.31 -5.01 -6.57
C TRP A 191 -16.99 -5.03 -5.21
N ILE A 192 -16.66 -4.05 -4.38
CA ILE A 192 -17.21 -3.88 -3.05
C ILE A 192 -17.93 -2.55 -2.90
N VAL A 193 -18.84 -2.53 -1.94
CA VAL A 193 -19.56 -1.35 -1.48
C VAL A 193 -19.36 -1.17 0.02
N GLN A 194 -19.05 0.08 0.41
CA GLN A 194 -18.87 0.53 1.79
C GLN A 194 -19.73 1.77 2.03
N PRO A 195 -20.24 2.04 3.25
CA PRO A 195 -20.88 3.32 3.52
C PRO A 195 -19.85 4.44 3.40
N TYR A 196 -20.25 5.58 2.87
CA TYR A 196 -19.43 6.78 2.95
C TYR A 196 -19.41 7.27 4.39
N LEU A 197 -18.24 7.31 5.00
CA LEU A 197 -18.05 7.79 6.37
C LEU A 197 -17.48 9.20 6.36
N VAL A 198 -18.13 10.09 7.09
CA VAL A 198 -17.60 11.45 7.34
C VAL A 198 -16.49 11.33 8.38
N GLY A 199 -15.30 11.82 8.04
CA GLY A 199 -14.13 11.78 8.92
C GLY A 199 -12.85 12.15 8.19
N ASP A 200 -11.74 12.15 8.93
CA ASP A 200 -10.42 12.44 8.40
C ASP A 200 -9.77 11.15 7.85
N ALA A 201 -9.34 11.17 6.61
CA ALA A 201 -8.55 10.08 6.04
C ALA A 201 -7.15 10.07 6.66
N ALA A 202 -6.76 8.94 7.23
CA ALA A 202 -5.49 8.76 7.90
C ALA A 202 -4.88 7.38 7.59
N SER A 203 -3.59 7.22 7.85
CA SER A 203 -2.93 5.92 7.76
C SER A 203 -1.90 5.74 8.86
N LEU A 204 -1.59 4.48 9.17
CA LEU A 204 -0.56 4.10 10.12
C LEU A 204 0.59 3.44 9.39
N SER A 205 1.82 3.89 9.68
CA SER A 205 3.03 3.18 9.27
C SER A 205 3.48 2.31 10.44
N LEU A 206 3.46 0.99 10.23
CA LEU A 206 3.77 0.00 11.26
C LEU A 206 5.01 -0.80 10.91
N LEU A 207 5.68 -1.30 11.94
CA LEU A 207 6.61 -2.42 11.85
C LEU A 207 6.02 -3.60 12.64
N CYS A 208 5.75 -4.71 11.96
CA CYS A 208 5.02 -5.85 12.55
C CYS A 208 5.89 -7.10 12.66
N ARG A 209 5.64 -7.93 13.69
CA ARG A 209 6.19 -9.28 13.84
C ARG A 209 5.36 -10.10 14.84
N GLY A 210 4.94 -11.31 14.43
CA GLY A 210 4.38 -12.30 15.34
C GLY A 210 3.12 -11.86 16.11
N GLY A 211 2.28 -11.01 15.52
CA GLY A 211 1.08 -10.48 16.15
C GLY A 211 1.31 -9.22 16.99
N GLU A 212 2.52 -8.67 16.95
CA GLU A 212 2.88 -7.39 17.59
C GLU A 212 3.19 -6.33 16.53
N ALA A 213 2.99 -5.06 16.87
CA ALA A 213 3.33 -3.93 16.03
C ALA A 213 3.96 -2.79 16.83
N ALA A 214 5.00 -2.17 16.24
CA ALA A 214 5.45 -0.85 16.63
C ALA A 214 4.83 0.18 15.69
N LEU A 215 4.12 1.17 16.22
CA LEU A 215 3.59 2.29 15.45
C LEU A 215 4.72 3.27 15.17
N LEU A 216 5.15 3.35 13.90
CA LEU A 216 6.24 4.23 13.48
C LEU A 216 5.75 5.67 13.29
N ALA A 217 4.65 5.86 12.56
CA ALA A 217 4.06 7.18 12.33
C ALA A 217 2.54 7.11 12.13
N CYS A 218 1.86 8.21 12.52
CA CYS A 218 0.44 8.45 12.30
C CYS A 218 0.29 9.50 11.20
N ASN A 219 -0.20 9.12 10.03
CA ASN A 219 -0.18 9.96 8.84
C ASN A 219 -1.57 10.52 8.54
N SER A 220 -1.63 11.72 7.97
CA SER A 220 -2.83 12.21 7.29
C SER A 220 -2.74 11.91 5.80
N GLN A 221 -3.87 11.56 5.20
CA GLN A 221 -4.01 11.39 3.75
C GLN A 221 -4.79 12.57 3.17
N HIS A 222 -4.30 13.11 2.06
CA HIS A 222 -4.96 14.21 1.35
C HIS A 222 -5.76 13.61 0.19
N VAL A 223 -7.07 13.58 0.34
CA VAL A 223 -8.01 13.01 -0.63
C VAL A 223 -9.03 14.06 -1.00
N ALA A 224 -9.20 14.31 -2.29
CA ALA A 224 -10.24 15.16 -2.83
C ALA A 224 -11.33 14.33 -3.49
N LEU A 225 -12.52 14.93 -3.60
CA LEU A 225 -13.62 14.40 -4.40
C LEU A 225 -13.82 15.31 -5.61
N ASP A 226 -13.55 14.76 -6.80
CA ASP A 226 -13.77 15.48 -8.04
C ASP A 226 -15.23 15.41 -8.48
N ALA A 227 -15.75 16.57 -8.92
CA ALA A 227 -17.07 16.66 -9.53
C ALA A 227 -17.12 16.10 -10.96
N SER A 228 -15.99 15.57 -11.46
CA SER A 228 -15.91 14.97 -12.79
C SER A 228 -16.76 13.71 -12.89
N PRO A 229 -17.44 13.48 -14.03
CA PRO A 229 -18.23 12.27 -14.22
C PRO A 229 -17.36 11.02 -14.03
N ALA A 230 -17.99 9.96 -13.49
CA ALA A 230 -17.32 8.69 -13.32
C ALA A 230 -16.75 8.19 -14.67
N PRO A 231 -15.63 7.42 -14.63
CA PRO A 231 -15.08 6.88 -15.85
C PRO A 231 -16.13 6.01 -16.55
N GLN A 232 -16.33 6.22 -17.82
CA GLN A 232 -16.95 5.18 -18.64
C GLN A 232 -15.97 3.99 -18.66
N PRO A 233 -16.31 2.82 -18.21
CA PRO A 233 -17.57 2.10 -18.39
C PRO A 233 -18.40 1.87 -17.13
N LEU A 234 -18.02 2.39 -15.95
CA LEU A 234 -18.71 2.11 -14.68
C LEU A 234 -20.17 2.62 -14.67
N CYS A 235 -20.48 3.67 -15.43
CA CYS A 235 -21.78 4.35 -15.35
C CYS A 235 -22.25 4.86 -16.71
N PRO A 236 -22.71 4.00 -17.65
CA PRO A 236 -23.12 4.45 -18.99
C PRO A 236 -24.39 5.31 -19.04
N ALA A 237 -25.16 5.42 -17.95
CA ALA A 237 -26.48 6.04 -17.95
C ALA A 237 -26.80 6.91 -16.69
N MET A 238 -25.80 7.40 -15.96
CA MET A 238 -26.05 8.16 -14.74
C MET A 238 -26.12 9.66 -14.98
N ALA A 239 -26.98 10.35 -14.21
CA ALA A 239 -27.06 11.79 -14.23
C ALA A 239 -25.77 12.44 -13.73
N GLU A 240 -25.41 13.63 -14.26
CA GLU A 240 -24.31 14.43 -13.72
C GLU A 240 -24.58 14.73 -12.24
N GLY A 241 -23.65 14.34 -11.37
CA GLY A 241 -23.70 14.63 -9.93
C GLY A 241 -23.92 13.41 -9.02
N ASP A 242 -24.50 12.31 -9.53
CA ASP A 242 -24.77 11.12 -8.69
C ASP A 242 -23.50 10.32 -8.36
N VAL A 243 -22.40 10.57 -9.06
CA VAL A 243 -21.13 9.88 -8.89
C VAL A 243 -19.98 10.87 -8.87
N ARG A 244 -19.08 10.71 -7.89
CA ARG A 244 -17.85 11.50 -7.77
C ARG A 244 -16.65 10.57 -7.63
N ARG A 245 -15.49 10.96 -8.16
CA ARG A 245 -14.23 10.21 -8.03
C ARG A 245 -13.43 10.70 -6.84
N PHE A 246 -12.85 9.73 -6.14
CA PHE A 246 -11.78 10.04 -5.20
C PHE A 246 -10.48 10.29 -5.97
N ARG A 247 -9.77 11.35 -5.57
CA ARG A 247 -8.43 11.69 -6.07
C ARG A 247 -7.47 11.80 -4.91
N TYR A 248 -6.41 11.01 -4.98
CA TYR A 248 -5.35 11.04 -3.99
C TYR A 248 -4.36 12.15 -4.33
N GLU A 249 -4.11 13.09 -3.42
CA GLU A 249 -3.27 14.26 -3.63
C GLU A 249 -1.92 14.17 -2.92
N GLY A 250 -1.77 13.21 -1.99
CA GLY A 250 -0.57 13.04 -1.21
C GLY A 250 -0.85 12.74 0.25
N TRP A 251 0.15 12.91 1.08
CA TRP A 251 0.09 12.58 2.50
C TRP A 251 1.02 13.45 3.33
N THR A 252 0.78 13.49 4.65
CA THR A 252 1.73 14.04 5.62
C THR A 252 2.09 12.93 6.60
N VAL A 253 3.33 12.45 6.54
CA VAL A 253 3.86 11.51 7.54
C VAL A 253 3.91 12.23 8.88
N GLY A 254 3.35 11.63 9.92
CA GLY A 254 3.23 12.26 11.23
C GLY A 254 2.14 13.34 11.33
N GLY A 255 1.24 13.43 10.31
CA GLY A 255 0.22 14.49 10.26
C GLY A 255 -0.90 14.36 11.31
N THR A 256 -1.05 13.17 11.93
CA THR A 256 -2.10 12.89 12.93
C THR A 256 -1.53 12.36 14.26
N GLU A 257 -0.28 12.71 14.59
CA GLU A 257 0.40 12.24 15.81
C GLU A 257 -0.33 12.61 17.11
N ALA A 258 -1.12 13.66 17.14
CA ALA A 258 -1.95 14.00 18.30
C ALA A 258 -2.94 12.90 18.70
N ARG A 259 -3.20 11.93 17.80
CA ARG A 259 -4.09 10.79 18.02
C ARG A 259 -3.34 9.47 18.29
N ARG A 260 -2.02 9.50 18.45
CA ARG A 260 -1.13 8.34 18.56
C ARG A 260 -1.60 7.28 19.56
N GLU A 261 -1.91 7.67 20.77
CA GLU A 261 -2.34 6.74 21.84
C GLU A 261 -3.54 5.87 21.40
N ARG A 262 -4.52 6.48 20.74
CA ARG A 262 -5.69 5.78 20.20
C ARG A 262 -5.30 4.85 19.05
N TYR A 263 -4.39 5.28 18.20
CA TYR A 263 -3.93 4.52 17.05
C TYR A 263 -3.00 3.37 17.44
N GLU A 264 -2.24 3.47 18.53
CA GLU A 264 -1.46 2.35 19.07
C GLU A 264 -2.34 1.18 19.48
N ALA A 265 -3.48 1.45 20.11
CA ALA A 265 -4.45 0.42 20.47
C ALA A 265 -5.02 -0.27 19.23
N LEU A 266 -5.34 0.50 18.17
CA LEU A 266 -5.83 -0.03 16.90
C LEU A 266 -4.75 -0.85 16.18
N ALA A 267 -3.51 -0.34 16.09
CA ALA A 267 -2.38 -1.03 15.47
C ALA A 267 -2.10 -2.38 16.13
N ALA A 268 -2.10 -2.40 17.47
CA ALA A 268 -1.94 -3.63 18.24
C ALA A 268 -3.09 -4.63 18.00
N ALA A 269 -4.33 -4.15 17.88
CA ALA A 269 -5.48 -5.00 17.58
C ALA A 269 -5.40 -5.60 16.18
N VAL A 270 -5.01 -4.82 15.16
CA VAL A 270 -4.79 -5.30 13.78
C VAL A 270 -3.68 -6.34 13.73
N ALA A 271 -2.53 -6.07 14.35
CA ALA A 271 -1.39 -7.00 14.35
C ALA A 271 -1.75 -8.34 15.01
N ARG A 272 -2.43 -8.31 16.16
CA ARG A 272 -2.93 -9.55 16.82
C ARG A 272 -3.94 -10.30 15.96
N ALA A 273 -4.80 -9.57 15.25
CA ALA A 273 -5.81 -10.19 14.39
C ALA A 273 -5.19 -10.89 13.16
N VAL A 274 -4.04 -10.40 12.67
CA VAL A 274 -3.36 -10.92 11.49
C VAL A 274 -1.86 -11.19 11.82
N PRO A 275 -1.55 -12.26 12.57
CA PRO A 275 -0.20 -12.50 13.11
C PRO A 275 0.87 -12.78 12.05
N GLY A 276 0.48 -13.05 10.80
CA GLY A 276 1.39 -13.17 9.64
C GLY A 276 1.87 -11.84 9.04
N LEU A 277 1.38 -10.69 9.55
CA LEU A 277 1.97 -9.39 9.21
C LEU A 277 3.39 -9.32 9.72
N TRP A 278 4.31 -8.90 8.84
CA TRP A 278 5.73 -8.81 9.16
C TRP A 278 6.41 -7.67 8.39
N GLY A 279 7.39 -7.02 9.02
CA GLY A 279 8.11 -5.90 8.44
C GLY A 279 7.24 -4.65 8.31
N CYS A 280 7.45 -3.87 7.26
CA CYS A 280 6.65 -2.67 7.00
C CYS A 280 5.21 -3.03 6.62
N VAL A 281 4.24 -2.40 7.28
CA VAL A 281 2.80 -2.57 7.04
C VAL A 281 2.13 -1.21 7.10
N GLY A 282 1.21 -0.95 6.15
CA GLY A 282 0.32 0.20 6.17
C GLY A 282 -1.08 -0.20 6.65
N VAL A 283 -1.74 0.68 7.41
CA VAL A 283 -3.16 0.52 7.75
C VAL A 283 -3.87 1.82 7.42
N ASP A 284 -4.79 1.78 6.47
CA ASP A 284 -5.60 2.94 6.13
C ASP A 284 -6.89 2.95 6.96
N LEU A 285 -7.29 4.11 7.41
CA LEU A 285 -8.42 4.30 8.30
C LEU A 285 -9.16 5.61 8.05
N ILE A 286 -10.40 5.67 8.52
CA ILE A 286 -11.15 6.92 8.65
C ILE A 286 -11.28 7.23 10.14
N GLU A 287 -10.82 8.40 10.56
CA GLU A 287 -11.05 8.91 11.91
C GLU A 287 -12.41 9.59 11.94
N THR A 288 -13.41 8.89 12.46
CA THR A 288 -14.78 9.39 12.63
C THR A 288 -14.97 10.05 13.99
N ALA A 289 -16.11 10.71 14.18
CA ALA A 289 -16.49 11.23 15.51
C ALA A 289 -16.59 10.14 16.58
N ALA A 290 -16.86 8.88 16.20
CA ALA A 290 -16.94 7.73 17.10
C ALA A 290 -15.58 7.05 17.33
N GLY A 291 -14.55 7.43 16.57
CA GLY A 291 -13.20 6.89 16.63
C GLY A 291 -12.70 6.32 15.30
N PRO A 292 -11.48 5.77 15.29
CA PRO A 292 -10.86 5.26 14.08
C PRO A 292 -11.49 3.94 13.61
N VAL A 293 -11.74 3.82 12.31
CA VAL A 293 -12.30 2.64 11.66
C VAL A 293 -11.38 2.21 10.53
N VAL A 294 -10.88 0.98 10.55
CA VAL A 294 -9.97 0.45 9.53
C VAL A 294 -10.68 0.36 8.18
N LEU A 295 -10.05 0.89 7.16
CA LEU A 295 -10.50 0.86 5.77
C LEU A 295 -9.87 -0.31 5.00
N GLU A 296 -8.54 -0.47 5.16
CA GLU A 296 -7.76 -1.57 4.57
C GLU A 296 -6.43 -1.78 5.31
N VAL A 297 -5.82 -2.94 5.09
CA VAL A 297 -4.49 -3.27 5.59
C VAL A 297 -3.60 -3.58 4.39
N ASN A 298 -2.51 -2.84 4.25
CA ASN A 298 -1.50 -3.00 3.21
C ASN A 298 -0.33 -3.81 3.80
N PRO A 299 -0.18 -5.12 3.52
CA PRO A 299 0.81 -5.99 4.18
C PRO A 299 2.22 -5.80 3.60
N ARG A 300 2.60 -4.57 3.32
CA ARG A 300 3.83 -4.15 2.64
C ARG A 300 4.23 -2.73 2.97
N LEU A 301 5.39 -2.35 2.47
CA LEU A 301 5.83 -0.97 2.37
C LEU A 301 4.84 -0.16 1.49
N THR A 302 4.47 1.03 1.94
CA THR A 302 3.57 1.96 1.24
C THR A 302 4.30 3.26 0.88
N THR A 303 3.67 4.12 0.10
CA THR A 303 4.26 5.40 -0.35
C THR A 303 4.67 6.31 0.79
N THR A 304 4.05 6.20 1.98
CA THR A 304 4.45 6.95 3.19
C THR A 304 5.88 6.64 3.64
N TYR A 305 6.45 5.50 3.22
CA TYR A 305 7.85 5.14 3.50
C TYR A 305 8.83 6.22 3.02
N ALA A 306 8.51 6.91 1.92
CA ALA A 306 9.38 7.94 1.34
C ALA A 306 9.74 9.08 2.31
N GLY A 307 8.82 9.44 3.22
CA GLY A 307 9.06 10.47 4.24
C GLY A 307 9.29 9.92 5.65
N LEU A 308 9.21 8.61 5.83
CA LEU A 308 9.18 8.01 7.16
C LEU A 308 10.48 8.21 7.94
N ARG A 309 11.63 8.01 7.29
CA ARG A 309 12.95 8.21 7.92
C ARG A 309 13.12 9.62 8.47
N ASP A 310 12.80 10.62 7.65
CA ASP A 310 12.93 12.03 8.04
C ASP A 310 11.94 12.41 9.17
N ALA A 311 10.78 11.76 9.18
CA ALA A 311 9.76 12.00 10.21
C ALA A 311 10.16 11.39 11.56
N ILE A 312 10.63 10.14 11.59
CA ILE A 312 10.90 9.42 12.83
C ILE A 312 12.36 9.53 13.30
N GLY A 313 13.27 10.01 12.43
CA GLY A 313 14.70 10.11 12.74
C GLY A 313 15.45 8.77 12.80
N LEU A 314 14.82 7.68 12.39
CA LEU A 314 15.38 6.33 12.34
C LEU A 314 15.34 5.80 10.90
N ASN A 315 16.33 4.99 10.51
CA ASN A 315 16.33 4.34 9.21
C ASN A 315 15.37 3.13 9.21
N PRO A 316 14.24 3.16 8.47
CA PRO A 316 13.25 2.08 8.53
C PRO A 316 13.78 0.76 7.97
N ALA A 317 14.69 0.77 6.99
CA ALA A 317 15.34 -0.44 6.49
C ALA A 317 16.23 -1.08 7.54
N ALA A 318 16.97 -0.29 8.32
CA ALA A 318 17.75 -0.79 9.45
C ALA A 318 16.88 -1.45 10.51
N LEU A 319 15.68 -0.91 10.76
CA LEU A 319 14.71 -1.53 11.69
C LEU A 319 14.24 -2.89 11.18
N VAL A 320 13.94 -3.02 9.89
CA VAL A 320 13.56 -4.30 9.27
C VAL A 320 14.70 -5.31 9.29
N LEU A 321 15.93 -4.90 8.99
CA LEU A 321 17.11 -5.77 9.07
C LEU A 321 17.38 -6.23 10.50
N THR A 322 17.23 -5.33 11.49
CA THR A 322 17.31 -5.68 12.91
C THR A 322 16.25 -6.73 13.28
N LEU A 323 15.03 -6.54 12.81
CA LEU A 323 13.92 -7.47 13.04
C LEU A 323 14.21 -8.85 12.41
N ALA A 324 14.77 -8.87 11.19
CA ALA A 324 15.17 -10.08 10.49
C ALA A 324 16.29 -10.83 11.19
N ALA A 325 17.19 -10.13 11.89
CA ALA A 325 18.24 -10.70 12.74
C ALA A 325 17.74 -11.14 14.13
N GLY A 326 16.42 -11.08 14.40
CA GLY A 326 15.83 -11.47 15.68
C GLY A 326 15.82 -10.38 16.74
N GLY A 327 16.22 -9.14 16.40
CA GLY A 327 16.19 -7.99 17.32
C GLY A 327 14.75 -7.57 17.68
N PRO A 328 14.58 -6.67 18.68
CA PRO A 328 13.28 -6.24 19.18
C PRO A 328 12.56 -5.31 18.19
N LEU A 329 11.25 -5.16 18.37
CA LEU A 329 10.49 -4.05 17.76
C LEU A 329 10.99 -2.71 18.36
N PRO A 330 11.09 -1.65 17.54
CA PRO A 330 11.60 -0.36 18.00
C PRO A 330 10.58 0.36 18.90
N THR A 331 11.10 1.24 19.75
CA THR A 331 10.32 2.30 20.38
C THR A 331 10.60 3.60 19.60
N VAL A 332 9.56 4.23 19.09
CA VAL A 332 9.67 5.50 18.39
C VAL A 332 9.41 6.64 19.38
N GLY A 333 10.38 7.53 19.53
CA GLY A 333 10.29 8.68 20.44
C GLY A 333 9.36 9.78 19.90
N GLY A 334 9.92 10.82 19.32
CA GLY A 334 9.14 11.90 18.70
C GLY A 334 9.03 11.74 17.18
N VAL A 335 7.90 12.14 16.60
CA VAL A 335 7.72 12.19 15.15
C VAL A 335 7.62 13.65 14.69
N ARG A 336 8.41 14.00 13.67
CA ARG A 336 8.39 15.33 13.06
C ARG A 336 7.58 15.24 11.76
N PRO A 337 6.47 15.97 11.62
CA PRO A 337 5.66 15.89 10.41
C PRO A 337 6.43 16.19 9.13
N ARG A 338 6.21 15.38 8.09
CA ARG A 338 6.78 15.54 6.74
C ARG A 338 5.68 15.46 5.71
N ARG A 339 5.42 16.57 5.03
CA ARG A 339 4.41 16.63 3.98
C ARG A 339 5.00 16.22 2.64
N LEU A 340 4.35 15.29 1.97
CA LEU A 340 4.68 14.80 0.64
C LEU A 340 3.44 14.97 -0.24
N LEU A 341 3.62 15.56 -1.43
CA LEU A 341 2.55 15.76 -2.40
C LEU A 341 2.82 14.89 -3.61
N LEU A 342 1.84 14.13 -4.05
CA LEU A 342 1.83 13.55 -5.38
C LEU A 342 1.48 14.67 -6.35
N ARG A 343 2.44 15.12 -7.16
CA ARG A 343 2.16 16.07 -8.24
C ARG A 343 1.89 15.31 -9.52
N PRO A 344 0.87 15.71 -10.28
CA PRO A 344 0.63 15.13 -11.61
C PRO A 344 1.68 15.53 -12.65
N ASP A 345 2.63 16.44 -12.32
CA ASP A 345 3.64 16.95 -13.25
C ASP A 345 4.95 16.19 -13.10
N PRO A 346 5.39 15.41 -14.12
CA PRO A 346 6.61 14.60 -14.06
C PRO A 346 7.91 15.42 -14.08
N LEU A 347 7.87 16.74 -14.27
CA LEU A 347 9.05 17.59 -14.45
C LEU A 347 9.45 18.39 -13.22
N GLN A 348 8.75 18.28 -12.09
CA GLN A 348 9.16 18.97 -10.87
C GLN A 348 9.55 17.98 -9.76
N PRO A 349 10.76 18.13 -9.17
CA PRO A 349 11.14 17.34 -8.01
C PRO A 349 10.16 17.61 -6.85
N ALA A 350 9.84 16.55 -6.09
CA ALA A 350 9.04 16.69 -4.88
C ALA A 350 9.73 17.69 -3.93
N HIS A 351 9.16 18.89 -3.79
CA HIS A 351 9.64 19.83 -2.79
C HIS A 351 9.22 19.29 -1.40
N VAL A 352 10.22 18.84 -0.67
CA VAL A 352 10.10 18.64 0.78
C VAL A 352 10.06 20.03 1.39
N GLY A 353 8.88 20.57 1.64
CA GLY A 353 8.73 21.79 2.42
C GLY A 353 9.05 21.53 3.90
N PRO A 354 9.50 22.55 4.63
CA PRO A 354 9.84 22.44 6.04
C PRO A 354 8.64 22.10 6.92
#